data_0a21373e6e287d01eafbb44ae075a574
#
_entry.id   0a21373e6e287d01eafbb44ae075a574
#
_cell.length_a   1.000
_cell.length_b   1.000
_cell.length_c   1.000
_cell.angle_alpha   90.00
_cell.angle_beta   90.00
_cell.angle_gamma   90.00
#
_symmetry.space_group_name_H-M   'P 1'
#
loop_
_entity.id
_entity.type
_entity.pdbx_description
1 polymer ?
#
loop_
_entity_poly.entity_id
_entity_poly.type
_entity_poly.pdbx_seq_one_letter_code
_entity_poly.pdbx_strand_id
1 'polypeptide(L)'
;MANRRPDFRTLLSPGDPAAIEQLVRDTGFFSIEEIAIARELADDGLANGPASHYRFVITGRDGTLLGYTCFGPVPGTRSGWDLYWIAVRHDAQGQHLGRDLLEVTERAVQAAGGTRLYAETS
;
A
#
# COMPACT_ATOMS: atom_id res chain seq x y z
N MET A 1 -5.93 -19.25 21.28
CA MET A 1 -5.02 -18.11 21.05
C MET A 1 -5.80 -16.91 20.58
N ALA A 2 -5.58 -15.81 21.24
CA ALA A 2 -6.19 -14.57 20.79
C ALA A 2 -5.62 -14.20 19.41
N ASN A 3 -6.47 -13.69 18.53
CA ASN A 3 -6.03 -13.17 17.26
C ASN A 3 -5.20 -11.91 17.50
N ARG A 4 -3.99 -11.91 16.98
CA ARG A 4 -3.18 -10.71 17.02
C ARG A 4 -3.76 -9.69 16.07
N ARG A 5 -3.74 -8.43 16.49
CA ARG A 5 -4.11 -7.33 15.61
C ARG A 5 -3.06 -7.19 14.51
N PRO A 6 -3.46 -6.87 13.28
CA PRO A 6 -2.49 -6.59 12.24
C PRO A 6 -1.61 -5.41 12.61
N ASP A 7 -0.33 -5.50 12.29
CA ASP A 7 0.60 -4.40 12.42
C ASP A 7 0.56 -3.55 11.17
N PHE A 8 0.86 -2.26 11.32
CA PHE A 8 0.98 -1.33 10.19
C PHE A 8 2.37 -0.74 10.19
N ARG A 9 2.98 -0.67 9.01
CA ARG A 9 4.31 -0.07 8.85
C ARG A 9 4.41 0.65 7.52
N THR A 10 5.37 1.56 7.43
CA THR A 10 5.57 2.37 6.23
C THR A 10 6.90 2.07 5.53
N LEU A 11 7.77 1.31 6.15
CA LEU A 11 9.05 0.92 5.55
C LEU A 11 8.93 -0.45 4.91
N LEU A 12 9.42 -0.56 3.68
CA LEU A 12 9.46 -1.82 2.97
C LEU A 12 10.63 -2.69 3.41
N SER A 13 10.37 -3.97 3.53
CA SER A 13 11.40 -4.99 3.76
C SER A 13 11.72 -5.71 2.46
N PRO A 14 12.90 -6.34 2.34
CA PRO A 14 13.31 -6.99 1.07
C PRO A 14 12.32 -8.00 0.51
N GLY A 15 11.53 -8.68 1.35
CA GLY A 15 10.53 -9.63 0.89
C GLY A 15 9.21 -9.02 0.46
N ASP A 16 9.00 -7.72 0.70
CA ASP A 16 7.71 -7.09 0.43
C ASP A 16 7.35 -7.01 -1.06
N PRO A 17 8.26 -6.68 -1.97
CA PRO A 17 7.87 -6.63 -3.38
C PRO A 17 7.30 -7.95 -3.90
N ALA A 18 7.91 -9.07 -3.54
CA ALA A 18 7.39 -10.39 -3.93
C ALA A 18 6.04 -10.68 -3.26
N ALA A 19 5.90 -10.32 -1.99
CA ALA A 19 4.65 -10.53 -1.26
C ALA A 19 3.52 -9.66 -1.82
N ILE A 20 3.82 -8.42 -2.20
CA ILE A 20 2.86 -7.52 -2.84
C ILE A 20 2.42 -8.07 -4.19
N GLU A 21 3.36 -8.52 -5.01
CA GLU A 21 3.03 -9.13 -6.29
C GLU A 21 2.07 -10.32 -6.10
N GLN A 22 2.38 -11.20 -5.16
CA GLN A 22 1.55 -12.37 -4.91
C GLN A 22 0.17 -11.98 -4.40
N LEU A 23 0.09 -11.00 -3.51
CA LEU A 23 -1.16 -10.53 -2.96
C LEU A 23 -2.06 -9.94 -4.06
N VAL A 24 -1.49 -9.10 -4.93
CA VAL A 24 -2.22 -8.48 -6.03
C VAL A 24 -2.71 -9.55 -7.01
N ARG A 25 -1.86 -10.53 -7.32
CA ARG A 25 -2.21 -11.66 -8.18
C ARG A 25 -3.38 -12.45 -7.61
N ASP A 26 -3.33 -12.73 -6.31
CA ASP A 26 -4.33 -13.57 -5.63
C ASP A 26 -5.70 -12.90 -5.52
N THR A 27 -5.79 -11.57 -5.62
CA THR A 27 -7.09 -10.90 -5.63
C THR A 27 -7.92 -11.27 -6.85
N GLY A 28 -7.28 -11.62 -7.96
CA GLY A 28 -7.97 -11.99 -9.19
C GLY A 28 -8.57 -10.83 -9.97
N PHE A 29 -8.36 -9.58 -9.54
CA PHE A 29 -8.96 -8.40 -10.16
C PHE A 29 -8.06 -7.70 -11.18
N PHE A 30 -6.78 -8.03 -11.21
CA PHE A 30 -5.79 -7.25 -11.96
C PHE A 30 -5.21 -8.06 -13.11
N SER A 31 -4.89 -7.35 -14.19
CA SER A 31 -4.25 -7.95 -15.35
C SER A 31 -2.78 -8.27 -15.05
N ILE A 32 -2.15 -9.05 -15.92
CA ILE A 32 -0.74 -9.38 -15.81
C ILE A 32 0.10 -8.11 -15.84
N GLU A 33 -0.27 -7.15 -16.68
CA GLU A 33 0.42 -5.85 -16.80
C GLU A 33 0.28 -5.04 -15.51
N GLU A 34 -0.90 -5.02 -14.92
CA GLU A 34 -1.14 -4.32 -13.66
C GLU A 34 -0.36 -4.94 -12.51
N ILE A 35 -0.30 -6.27 -12.46
CA ILE A 35 0.48 -6.99 -11.44
C ILE A 35 1.96 -6.63 -11.57
N ALA A 36 2.47 -6.57 -12.81
CA ALA A 36 3.86 -6.18 -13.06
C ALA A 36 4.13 -4.75 -12.60
N ILE A 37 3.20 -3.84 -12.82
CA ILE A 37 3.32 -2.45 -12.36
C ILE A 37 3.37 -2.39 -10.83
N ALA A 38 2.47 -3.11 -10.15
CA ALA A 38 2.47 -3.14 -8.70
C ALA A 38 3.82 -3.61 -8.15
N ARG A 39 4.42 -4.62 -8.77
CA ARG A 39 5.75 -5.09 -8.39
C ARG A 39 6.82 -4.04 -8.64
N GLU A 40 6.80 -3.37 -9.79
CA GLU A 40 7.77 -2.33 -10.12
C GLU A 40 7.75 -1.19 -9.11
N LEU A 41 6.56 -0.74 -8.72
CA LEU A 41 6.45 0.34 -7.74
C LEU A 41 7.02 -0.07 -6.39
N ALA A 42 6.77 -1.31 -5.98
CA ALA A 42 7.32 -1.84 -4.72
C ALA A 42 8.84 -1.98 -4.79
N ASP A 43 9.39 -2.44 -5.91
CA ASP A 43 10.83 -2.52 -6.11
C ASP A 43 11.47 -1.14 -6.05
N ASP A 44 10.84 -0.13 -6.66
CA ASP A 44 11.31 1.25 -6.61
C ASP A 44 11.33 1.76 -5.17
N GLY A 45 10.23 1.55 -4.45
CA GLY A 45 10.13 1.98 -3.05
C GLY A 45 11.19 1.36 -2.16
N LEU A 46 11.47 0.07 -2.38
CA LEU A 46 12.49 -0.64 -1.61
C LEU A 46 13.90 -0.13 -1.96
N ALA A 47 14.19 0.02 -3.25
CA ALA A 47 15.51 0.40 -3.71
C ALA A 47 15.89 1.83 -3.34
N ASN A 48 14.93 2.75 -3.43
CA ASN A 48 15.18 4.18 -3.28
C ASN A 48 14.74 4.75 -1.92
N GLY A 49 13.95 4.01 -1.16
CA GLY A 49 13.51 4.42 0.17
C GLY A 49 12.89 5.82 0.19
N PRO A 50 13.40 6.74 1.07
CA PRO A 50 12.83 8.10 1.13
C PRO A 50 12.97 8.91 -0.15
N ALA A 51 13.88 8.53 -1.04
CA ALA A 51 14.07 9.21 -2.33
C ALA A 51 13.06 8.73 -3.39
N SER A 52 12.34 7.64 -3.15
CA SER A 52 11.32 7.17 -4.07
C SER A 52 10.14 8.12 -4.09
N HIS A 53 9.52 8.26 -5.27
CA HIS A 53 8.26 8.97 -5.40
C HIS A 53 7.13 8.23 -4.67
N TYR A 54 7.26 6.93 -4.52
CA TYR A 54 6.21 6.06 -3.99
C TYR A 54 6.36 5.84 -2.50
N ARG A 55 5.22 5.90 -1.80
CA ARG A 55 5.12 5.63 -0.37
C ARG A 55 4.18 4.45 -0.18
N PHE A 56 4.35 3.75 0.92
CA PHE A 56 3.60 2.52 1.20
C PHE A 56 3.12 2.50 2.63
N VAL A 57 1.96 1.90 2.83
CA VAL A 57 1.51 1.41 4.14
C VAL A 57 1.29 -0.09 3.98
N ILE A 58 1.94 -0.85 4.82
CA ILE A 58 1.89 -2.31 4.79
C ILE A 58 1.19 -2.77 6.06
N THR A 59 0.23 -3.67 5.93
CA THR A 59 -0.37 -4.32 7.09
C THR A 59 -0.14 -5.82 7.02
N GLY A 60 0.17 -6.41 8.16
CA GLY A 60 0.46 -7.84 8.24
C GLY A 60 0.20 -8.38 9.62
N ARG A 61 0.23 -9.71 9.71
CA ARG A 61 0.05 -10.45 10.95
C ARG A 61 0.99 -11.65 10.91
N ASP A 62 1.81 -11.77 11.95
CA ASP A 62 2.73 -12.92 12.08
C ASP A 62 3.59 -13.16 10.84
N GLY A 63 4.11 -12.08 10.27
CA GLY A 63 4.98 -12.14 9.10
C GLY A 63 4.27 -12.30 7.76
N THR A 64 2.95 -12.39 7.77
CA THR A 64 2.14 -12.52 6.55
C THR A 64 1.56 -11.17 6.15
N LEU A 65 1.82 -10.76 4.91
CA LEU A 65 1.24 -9.54 4.34
C LEU A 65 -0.26 -9.74 4.15
N LEU A 66 -1.07 -8.87 4.74
CA LEU A 66 -2.52 -8.92 4.62
C LEU A 66 -3.07 -7.86 3.68
N GLY A 67 -2.36 -6.75 3.51
CA GLY A 67 -2.80 -5.69 2.63
C GLY A 67 -1.78 -4.59 2.53
N TYR A 68 -2.00 -3.66 1.61
CA TYR A 68 -1.11 -2.52 1.47
C TYR A 68 -1.76 -1.39 0.69
N THR A 69 -1.18 -0.20 0.83
CA THR A 69 -1.46 0.91 -0.07
C THR A 69 -0.15 1.40 -0.66
N CYS A 70 -0.23 1.95 -1.87
CA CYS A 70 0.86 2.68 -2.50
C CYS A 70 0.33 4.04 -2.91
N PHE A 71 1.05 5.09 -2.55
CA PHE A 71 0.61 6.45 -2.78
C PHE A 71 1.81 7.35 -3.02
N GLY A 72 1.57 8.55 -3.51
CA GLY A 72 2.65 9.50 -3.77
C GLY A 72 2.14 10.91 -3.97
N PRO A 73 3.03 11.91 -3.86
CA PRO A 73 2.64 13.30 -4.05
C PRO A 73 2.30 13.58 -5.52
N VAL A 74 1.28 14.40 -5.74
CA VAL A 74 0.90 14.82 -7.09
C VAL A 74 1.86 15.91 -7.55
N PRO A 75 2.60 15.70 -8.64
CA PRO A 75 3.51 16.72 -9.16
C PRO A 75 2.77 18.02 -9.47
N GLY A 76 3.40 19.15 -9.17
CA GLY A 76 2.83 20.45 -9.46
C GLY A 76 1.79 20.95 -8.45
N THR A 77 1.48 20.18 -7.43
CA THR A 77 0.60 20.60 -6.33
C THR A 77 1.41 20.74 -5.05
N ARG A 78 0.93 21.57 -4.12
CA ARG A 78 1.61 21.76 -2.84
C ARG A 78 1.29 20.64 -1.85
N SER A 79 0.08 20.12 -1.90
CA SER A 79 -0.40 19.26 -0.83
C SER A 79 -1.30 18.12 -1.32
N GLY A 80 -1.37 17.91 -2.63
CA GLY A 80 -2.15 16.82 -3.21
C GLY A 80 -1.34 15.53 -3.24
N TRP A 81 -1.99 14.43 -2.93
CA TRP A 81 -1.42 13.08 -2.98
C TRP A 81 -2.37 12.15 -3.72
N ASP A 82 -1.81 11.20 -4.45
CA ASP A 82 -2.58 10.17 -5.15
C ASP A 82 -2.42 8.83 -4.46
N LEU A 83 -3.54 8.13 -4.32
CA LEU A 83 -3.53 6.72 -3.96
C LEU A 83 -3.47 5.92 -5.26
N TYR A 84 -2.37 5.20 -5.46
CA TYR A 84 -2.17 4.42 -6.68
C TYR A 84 -2.73 3.01 -6.55
N TRP A 85 -2.55 2.39 -5.38
CA TRP A 85 -2.95 1.02 -5.13
C TRP A 85 -3.50 0.87 -3.74
N ILE A 86 -4.53 0.05 -3.62
CA ILE A 86 -4.98 -0.52 -2.36
C ILE A 86 -5.40 -1.96 -2.65
N ALA A 87 -4.87 -2.89 -1.89
CA ALA A 87 -5.22 -4.29 -2.02
C ALA A 87 -5.21 -4.94 -0.65
N VAL A 88 -6.20 -5.80 -0.43
CA VAL A 88 -6.34 -6.56 0.81
C VAL A 88 -6.47 -8.03 0.42
N ARG A 89 -5.74 -8.88 1.13
CA ARG A 89 -5.75 -10.30 0.92
C ARG A 89 -7.18 -10.84 0.98
N HIS A 90 -7.50 -11.75 0.08
CA HIS A 90 -8.87 -12.23 -0.11
C HIS A 90 -9.49 -12.76 1.20
N ASP A 91 -8.74 -13.53 1.97
CA ASP A 91 -9.22 -14.11 3.21
C ASP A 91 -9.21 -13.13 4.40
N ALA A 92 -8.70 -11.93 4.21
CA ALA A 92 -8.72 -10.87 5.22
C ALA A 92 -9.74 -9.77 4.91
N GLN A 93 -10.44 -9.87 3.79
CA GLN A 93 -11.50 -8.92 3.45
C GLN A 93 -12.67 -9.08 4.42
N GLY A 94 -13.41 -7.99 4.64
CA GLY A 94 -14.52 -8.00 5.59
C GLY A 94 -14.13 -7.74 7.03
N GLN A 95 -12.84 -7.54 7.31
CA GLN A 95 -12.33 -7.23 8.65
C GLN A 95 -11.99 -5.74 8.81
N HIS A 96 -12.51 -4.90 7.94
CA HIS A 96 -12.27 -3.45 7.92
C HIS A 96 -10.80 -3.07 7.67
N LEU A 97 -9.97 -3.98 7.18
CA LEU A 97 -8.56 -3.69 6.91
C LEU A 97 -8.38 -2.62 5.83
N GLY A 98 -9.23 -2.63 4.81
CA GLY A 98 -9.17 -1.60 3.76
C GLY A 98 -9.39 -0.22 4.32
N ARG A 99 -10.38 -0.07 5.20
CA ARG A 99 -10.65 1.19 5.87
C ARG A 99 -9.49 1.62 6.76
N ASP A 100 -8.94 0.67 7.51
CA ASP A 100 -7.82 0.95 8.41
C ASP A 100 -6.58 1.36 7.60
N LEU A 101 -6.33 0.70 6.48
CA LEU A 101 -5.25 1.07 5.57
C LEU A 101 -5.41 2.50 5.06
N LEU A 102 -6.63 2.88 4.67
CA LEU A 102 -6.90 4.24 4.21
C LEU A 102 -6.68 5.26 5.32
N GLU A 103 -7.13 4.96 6.54
CA GLU A 103 -6.91 5.85 7.69
C GLU A 103 -5.43 6.05 7.98
N VAL A 104 -4.65 4.98 8.00
CA VAL A 104 -3.20 5.06 8.23
C VAL A 104 -2.53 5.82 7.10
N THR A 105 -2.95 5.58 5.85
CA THR A 105 -2.43 6.29 4.69
C THR A 105 -2.72 7.78 4.78
N GLU A 106 -3.94 8.16 5.15
CA GLU A 106 -4.31 9.57 5.33
C GLU A 106 -3.46 10.24 6.40
N ARG A 107 -3.21 9.55 7.50
CA ARG A 107 -2.32 10.09 8.56
C ARG A 107 -0.89 10.25 8.06
N ALA A 108 -0.40 9.30 7.27
CA ALA A 108 0.94 9.40 6.69
C ALA A 108 1.05 10.60 5.73
N VAL A 109 0.01 10.83 4.92
CA VAL A 109 -0.06 11.98 4.03
C VAL A 109 -0.06 13.29 4.83
N GLN A 110 -0.88 13.36 5.89
CA GLN A 110 -0.93 14.54 6.75
C GLN A 110 0.42 14.81 7.42
N ALA A 111 1.08 13.76 7.91
CA ALA A 111 2.40 13.90 8.53
C ALA A 111 3.45 14.40 7.55
N ALA A 112 3.27 14.14 6.26
CA ALA A 112 4.16 14.63 5.19
C ALA A 112 3.75 16.01 4.67
N GLY A 113 2.74 16.65 5.28
CA GLY A 113 2.28 17.97 4.87
C GLY A 113 1.17 17.98 3.84
N GLY A 114 0.66 16.81 3.46
CA GLY A 114 -0.43 16.70 2.52
C GLY A 114 -1.77 17.05 3.14
N THR A 115 -2.69 17.58 2.35
CA THR A 115 -4.03 17.94 2.81
C THR A 115 -5.11 17.21 2.03
N ARG A 116 -4.76 16.59 0.90
CA ARG A 116 -5.73 15.90 0.05
C ARG A 116 -5.14 14.59 -0.45
N LEU A 117 -5.93 13.55 -0.39
CA LEU A 117 -5.61 12.25 -0.96
C LEU A 117 -6.67 11.93 -2.01
N TYR A 118 -6.24 11.77 -3.26
CA TYR A 118 -7.11 11.43 -4.36
C TYR A 118 -7.04 9.93 -4.63
N ALA A 119 -8.18 9.31 -4.80
CA ALA A 119 -8.26 7.90 -5.19
C ALA A 119 -9.12 7.79 -6.44
N GLU A 120 -8.55 7.20 -7.50
CA GLU A 120 -9.33 6.88 -8.68
C GLU A 120 -10.00 5.53 -8.46
N THR A 121 -11.30 5.50 -8.70
CA THR A 121 -12.06 4.26 -8.70
C THR A 121 -12.38 3.88 -10.14
N SER A 122 -12.00 2.71 -10.52
CA SER A 122 -12.36 2.17 -11.83
C SER A 122 -13.76 1.55 -11.81
#